data_931edd3dd4da908b055afbaf089c190a
#
_entry.id   931edd3dd4da908b055afbaf089c190a
#
_cell.length_a   1.000
_cell.length_b   1.000
_cell.length_c   1.000
_cell.angle_alpha   90.00
_cell.angle_beta   90.00
_cell.angle_gamma   90.00
#
_symmetry.space_group_name_H-M   'P 1'
#
loop_
_entity.id
_entity.type
_entity.pdbx_description
1 polymer ?
#
loop_
_entity_poly.entity_id
_entity_poly.type
_entity_poly.pdbx_seq_one_letter_code
_entity_poly.pdbx_strand_id
1 'polypeptide(L)'
;MKKTVVILYIVVVAVLAAATIIENSQGTEFVAENIYGAWWFSALWALLAAAGIFWFVKSKVRRPSVVVLHLSFLVILAGALLTHLTAVQGVVPLRKGIPTNEYLTRDMRLHHLPFTISLDDFEIKYYDDSDDPSDYISRVTIDGEPITISMNHIASRSGIRLYQMDFDPDLQGSILAMNSDPWGIPVTYCGYALLFVALLWILIDPKGQFRNQLSELRGRRYQLLSVLLLFVYAFLLYHFLGKYSSANHPLPVLNSWLLPVHVSTIIMAYLLLFVAIFVRAMLYPALAFLGYGIFIGAIWANVSWGNYWSWDPKETWALITFMVYAVPAHKSFHLSDRSFRLYMALAFLTILMTYFGVNYLLGGMHSYA
;
A
#
# COMPACT_ATOMS: atom_id res chain seq x y z
N MET A 1 -13.41 25.50 -12.34
CA MET A 1 -13.55 24.03 -12.27
C MET A 1 -12.23 23.30 -12.47
N LYS A 2 -11.56 23.30 -13.68
CA LYS A 2 -10.22 22.68 -13.83
C LYS A 2 -9.24 23.23 -12.78
N LYS A 3 -9.21 24.55 -12.58
CA LYS A 3 -8.37 25.19 -11.55
C LYS A 3 -8.71 24.69 -10.13
N THR A 4 -9.99 24.52 -9.81
CA THR A 4 -10.43 24.02 -8.48
C THR A 4 -9.92 22.62 -8.19
N VAL A 5 -10.08 21.68 -9.16
CA VAL A 5 -9.56 20.31 -9.02
C VAL A 5 -8.04 20.32 -8.83
N VAL A 6 -7.31 21.13 -9.62
CA VAL A 6 -5.86 21.25 -9.51
C VAL A 6 -5.44 21.80 -8.15
N ILE A 7 -6.13 22.83 -7.65
CA ILE A 7 -5.83 23.41 -6.33
C ILE A 7 -6.07 22.37 -5.23
N LEU A 8 -7.23 21.69 -5.22
CA LEU A 8 -7.53 20.65 -4.24
C LEU A 8 -6.51 19.51 -4.30
N TYR A 9 -6.10 19.11 -5.50
CA TYR A 9 -5.08 18.09 -5.71
C TYR A 9 -3.73 18.48 -5.11
N ILE A 10 -3.30 19.72 -5.36
CA ILE A 10 -2.06 20.26 -4.77
C ILE A 10 -2.17 20.34 -3.24
N VAL A 11 -3.33 20.77 -2.72
CA VAL A 11 -3.56 20.84 -1.26
C VAL A 11 -3.47 19.44 -0.63
N VAL A 12 -4.09 18.42 -1.24
CA VAL A 12 -3.97 17.04 -0.75
C VAL A 12 -2.50 16.59 -0.71
N VAL A 13 -1.76 16.76 -1.79
CA VAL A 13 -0.33 16.41 -1.86
C VAL A 13 0.48 17.16 -0.80
N ALA A 14 0.22 18.46 -0.61
CA ALA A 14 0.91 19.26 0.40
C ALA A 14 0.57 18.83 1.83
N VAL A 15 -0.69 18.50 2.12
CA VAL A 15 -1.11 17.98 3.43
C VAL A 15 -0.45 16.63 3.71
N LEU A 16 -0.43 15.72 2.73
CA LEU A 16 0.23 14.42 2.88
C LEU A 16 1.74 14.57 3.17
N ALA A 17 2.43 15.43 2.42
CA ALA A 17 3.86 15.69 2.64
C ALA A 17 4.12 16.36 4.00
N ALA A 18 3.29 17.34 4.39
CA ALA A 18 3.41 18.00 5.69
C ALA A 18 3.15 17.02 6.85
N ALA A 19 2.17 16.13 6.71
CA ALA A 19 1.84 15.14 7.73
C ALA A 19 3.05 14.24 8.05
N THR A 20 3.79 13.76 7.05
CA THR A 20 4.98 12.93 7.29
C THR A 20 6.12 13.69 7.99
N ILE A 21 6.25 15.00 7.75
CA ILE A 21 7.24 15.83 8.45
C ILE A 21 6.80 16.07 9.91
N ILE A 22 5.51 16.30 10.13
CA ILE A 22 4.94 16.47 11.49
C ILE A 22 5.08 15.15 12.27
N GLU A 23 4.85 14.01 11.62
CA GLU A 23 5.01 12.68 12.21
C GLU A 23 6.41 12.48 12.79
N ASN A 24 7.44 12.88 12.05
CA ASN A 24 8.82 12.78 12.49
C ASN A 24 9.11 13.60 13.78
N SER A 25 8.35 14.67 14.03
CA SER A 25 8.55 15.57 15.18
C SER A 25 7.58 15.32 16.33
N GLN A 26 6.34 14.92 16.05
CA GLN A 26 5.27 14.78 17.04
C GLN A 26 4.88 13.31 17.29
N GLY A 27 5.38 12.38 16.47
CA GLY A 27 5.07 10.95 16.54
C GLY A 27 3.85 10.53 15.72
N THR A 28 3.80 9.23 15.43
CA THR A 28 2.78 8.60 14.58
C THR A 28 1.37 8.73 15.18
N GLU A 29 1.24 8.63 16.50
CA GLU A 29 -0.05 8.72 17.18
C GLU A 29 -0.71 10.09 17.01
N PHE A 30 0.10 11.16 17.19
CA PHE A 30 -0.37 12.54 16.99
C PHE A 30 -0.93 12.75 15.60
N VAL A 31 -0.24 12.30 14.56
CA VAL A 31 -0.65 12.49 13.16
C VAL A 31 -1.84 11.60 12.80
N ALA A 32 -1.88 10.38 13.34
CA ALA A 32 -3.00 9.47 13.14
C ALA A 32 -4.32 10.05 13.70
N GLU A 33 -4.28 10.72 14.85
CA GLU A 33 -5.47 11.30 15.47
C GLU A 33 -5.85 12.67 14.88
N ASN A 34 -4.86 13.56 14.72
CA ASN A 34 -5.12 14.97 14.44
C ASN A 34 -5.13 15.31 12.94
N ILE A 35 -4.57 14.43 12.09
CA ILE A 35 -4.53 14.64 10.64
C ILE A 35 -5.31 13.51 9.93
N TYR A 36 -4.80 12.29 9.91
CA TYR A 36 -5.39 11.22 9.11
C TYR A 36 -6.76 10.74 9.61
N GLY A 37 -6.97 10.72 10.94
CA GLY A 37 -8.25 10.39 11.58
C GLY A 37 -9.22 11.58 11.68
N ALA A 38 -8.76 12.80 11.39
CA ALA A 38 -9.58 13.98 11.54
C ALA A 38 -10.66 14.09 10.44
N TRP A 39 -11.85 14.57 10.80
CA TRP A 39 -12.98 14.75 9.88
C TRP A 39 -12.65 15.66 8.69
N TRP A 40 -11.82 16.68 8.89
CA TRP A 40 -11.44 17.61 7.82
C TRP A 40 -10.58 16.95 6.73
N PHE A 41 -9.76 15.95 7.09
CA PHE A 41 -8.98 15.17 6.14
C PHE A 41 -9.88 14.32 5.24
N SER A 42 -10.86 13.62 5.83
CA SER A 42 -11.89 12.90 5.07
C SER A 42 -12.71 13.83 4.19
N ALA A 43 -13.07 15.01 4.70
CA ALA A 43 -13.79 16.03 3.92
C ALA A 43 -12.96 16.56 2.74
N LEU A 44 -11.64 16.74 2.90
CA LEU A 44 -10.73 17.15 1.82
C LEU A 44 -10.70 16.13 0.68
N TRP A 45 -10.61 14.82 1.00
CA TRP A 45 -10.70 13.76 0.00
C TRP A 45 -12.07 13.70 -0.68
N ALA A 46 -13.15 13.87 0.07
CA ALA A 46 -14.51 13.91 -0.47
C ALA A 46 -14.70 15.10 -1.44
N LEU A 47 -14.18 16.27 -1.08
CA LEU A 47 -14.20 17.46 -1.95
C LEU A 47 -13.40 17.26 -3.23
N LEU A 48 -12.22 16.65 -3.14
CA LEU A 48 -11.41 16.31 -4.32
C LEU A 48 -12.15 15.31 -5.21
N ALA A 49 -12.75 14.27 -4.64
CA ALA A 49 -13.52 13.27 -5.36
C ALA A 49 -14.73 13.89 -6.06
N ALA A 50 -15.52 14.69 -5.36
CA ALA A 50 -16.70 15.37 -5.92
C ALA A 50 -16.32 16.34 -7.05
N ALA A 51 -15.29 17.15 -6.86
CA ALA A 51 -14.76 18.04 -7.88
C ALA A 51 -14.21 17.27 -9.09
N GLY A 52 -13.54 16.16 -8.85
CA GLY A 52 -13.02 15.24 -9.86
C GLY A 52 -14.14 14.62 -10.70
N ILE A 53 -15.17 14.07 -10.06
CA ILE A 53 -16.35 13.49 -10.73
C ILE A 53 -17.02 14.54 -11.61
N PHE A 54 -17.29 15.73 -11.05
CA PHE A 54 -17.93 16.78 -11.80
C PHE A 54 -17.11 17.20 -13.03
N TRP A 55 -15.77 17.34 -12.87
CA TRP A 55 -14.91 17.69 -14.00
C TRP A 55 -14.83 16.54 -15.02
N PHE A 56 -14.76 15.29 -14.56
CA PHE A 56 -14.75 14.11 -15.42
C PHE A 56 -16.01 14.03 -16.29
N VAL A 57 -17.19 14.20 -15.71
CA VAL A 57 -18.47 14.21 -16.43
C VAL A 57 -18.51 15.37 -17.44
N LYS A 58 -18.10 16.57 -17.03
CA LYS A 58 -18.06 17.74 -17.91
C LYS A 58 -17.06 17.60 -19.05
N SER A 59 -15.96 16.89 -18.85
CA SER A 59 -14.92 16.65 -19.86
C SER A 59 -15.33 15.63 -20.92
N LYS A 60 -16.50 14.98 -20.78
CA LYS A 60 -17.06 13.99 -21.71
C LYS A 60 -16.08 12.86 -22.06
N VAL A 61 -15.26 12.46 -21.09
CA VAL A 61 -14.36 11.30 -21.26
C VAL A 61 -15.21 10.04 -21.43
N ARG A 62 -15.06 9.37 -22.58
CA ARG A 62 -15.86 8.19 -22.93
C ARG A 62 -15.04 6.91 -23.12
N ARG A 63 -13.73 6.95 -22.89
CA ARG A 63 -12.88 5.75 -22.99
C ARG A 63 -13.13 4.84 -21.81
N PRO A 64 -13.58 3.59 -22.03
CA PRO A 64 -13.91 2.69 -20.92
C PRO A 64 -12.72 2.43 -19.99
N SER A 65 -11.51 2.23 -20.53
CA SER A 65 -10.29 2.02 -19.72
C SER A 65 -10.02 3.17 -18.76
N VAL A 66 -10.23 4.43 -19.20
CA VAL A 66 -10.05 5.62 -18.34
C VAL A 66 -11.21 5.77 -17.36
N VAL A 67 -12.44 5.42 -17.77
CA VAL A 67 -13.62 5.45 -16.88
C VAL A 67 -13.41 4.46 -15.73
N VAL A 68 -13.04 3.21 -16.03
CA VAL A 68 -12.82 2.18 -15.03
C VAL A 68 -11.65 2.56 -14.09
N LEU A 69 -10.58 3.17 -14.62
CA LEU A 69 -9.49 3.66 -13.80
C LEU A 69 -9.94 4.70 -12.74
N HIS A 70 -10.72 5.70 -13.15
CA HIS A 70 -11.20 6.72 -12.20
C HIS A 70 -12.25 6.15 -11.24
N LEU A 71 -13.12 5.24 -11.73
CA LEU A 71 -14.08 4.54 -10.89
C LEU A 71 -13.38 3.71 -9.81
N SER A 72 -12.28 3.02 -10.15
CA SER A 72 -11.53 2.23 -9.18
C SER A 72 -11.02 3.07 -8.01
N PHE A 73 -10.50 4.26 -8.25
CA PHE A 73 -10.10 5.18 -7.18
C PHE A 73 -11.28 5.64 -6.31
N LEU A 74 -12.45 5.88 -6.91
CA LEU A 74 -13.65 6.23 -6.15
C LEU A 74 -14.11 5.07 -5.26
N VAL A 75 -14.03 3.84 -5.76
CA VAL A 75 -14.36 2.63 -4.97
C VAL A 75 -13.36 2.44 -3.85
N ILE A 76 -12.05 2.64 -4.10
CA ILE A 76 -11.01 2.59 -3.06
C ILE A 76 -11.28 3.65 -1.97
N LEU A 77 -11.56 4.89 -2.35
CA LEU A 77 -11.88 5.96 -1.41
C LEU A 77 -13.16 5.67 -0.62
N ALA A 78 -14.18 5.10 -1.25
CA ALA A 78 -15.40 4.67 -0.55
C ALA A 78 -15.12 3.55 0.45
N GLY A 79 -14.29 2.56 0.07
CA GLY A 79 -13.85 1.50 0.98
C GLY A 79 -13.03 2.04 2.15
N ALA A 80 -12.08 2.95 1.90
CA ALA A 80 -11.30 3.61 2.94
C ALA A 80 -12.18 4.43 3.91
N LEU A 81 -13.19 5.12 3.40
CA LEU A 81 -14.16 5.82 4.24
C LEU A 81 -15.00 4.84 5.08
N LEU A 82 -15.44 3.71 4.51
CA LEU A 82 -16.14 2.67 5.26
C LEU A 82 -15.25 2.11 6.37
N THR A 83 -13.99 1.77 6.07
CA THR A 83 -13.02 1.35 7.10
C THR A 83 -12.90 2.40 8.20
N HIS A 84 -12.71 3.67 7.85
CA HIS A 84 -12.61 4.77 8.81
C HIS A 84 -13.84 4.89 9.72
N LEU A 85 -15.05 4.62 9.20
CA LEU A 85 -16.30 4.76 9.94
C LEU A 85 -16.70 3.50 10.70
N THR A 86 -16.30 2.30 10.27
CA THR A 86 -16.88 1.04 10.77
C THR A 86 -15.86 0.03 11.29
N ALA A 87 -14.57 0.19 10.99
CA ALA A 87 -13.58 -0.76 11.47
C ALA A 87 -13.36 -0.63 12.99
N VAL A 88 -13.21 -1.77 13.65
CA VAL A 88 -12.83 -1.87 15.05
C VAL A 88 -11.47 -2.54 15.14
N GLN A 89 -10.53 -1.89 15.81
CA GLN A 89 -9.19 -2.38 16.03
C GLN A 89 -8.86 -2.42 17.51
N GLY A 90 -8.04 -3.39 17.91
CA GLY A 90 -7.63 -3.53 19.29
C GLY A 90 -6.54 -4.57 19.46
N VAL A 91 -6.22 -4.86 20.70
CA VAL A 91 -5.26 -5.88 21.09
C VAL A 91 -5.90 -6.88 22.05
N VAL A 92 -5.56 -8.15 21.89
CA VAL A 92 -6.01 -9.25 22.76
C VAL A 92 -4.78 -9.78 23.48
N PRO A 93 -4.54 -9.38 24.74
CA PRO A 93 -3.48 -9.95 25.55
C PRO A 93 -3.90 -11.36 26.03
N LEU A 94 -3.06 -12.34 25.77
CA LEU A 94 -3.29 -13.72 26.13
C LEU A 94 -2.24 -14.20 27.12
N ARG A 95 -2.67 -15.00 28.10
CA ARG A 95 -1.77 -15.75 29.00
C ARG A 95 -2.07 -17.24 28.90
N LYS A 96 -1.03 -18.06 28.93
CA LYS A 96 -1.11 -19.51 28.78
C LYS A 96 -2.07 -20.11 29.79
N GLY A 97 -3.03 -20.89 29.29
CA GLY A 97 -4.04 -21.58 30.09
C GLY A 97 -5.14 -20.69 30.67
N ILE A 98 -5.16 -19.38 30.40
CA ILE A 98 -6.20 -18.46 30.88
C ILE A 98 -7.11 -18.08 29.71
N PRO A 99 -8.35 -18.59 29.67
CA PRO A 99 -9.29 -18.18 28.64
C PRO A 99 -9.75 -16.74 28.86
N THR A 100 -9.91 -16.00 27.75
CA THR A 100 -10.47 -14.64 27.76
C THR A 100 -11.41 -14.44 26.58
N ASN A 101 -12.33 -13.48 26.70
CA ASN A 101 -13.10 -12.95 25.61
C ASN A 101 -12.99 -11.42 25.57
N GLU A 102 -11.90 -10.87 26.13
CA GLU A 102 -11.68 -9.44 26.25
C GLU A 102 -10.64 -8.95 25.27
N TYR A 103 -10.81 -7.72 24.78
CA TYR A 103 -9.81 -6.99 24.03
C TYR A 103 -9.78 -5.52 24.45
N LEU A 104 -8.63 -4.89 24.25
CA LEU A 104 -8.41 -3.47 24.53
C LEU A 104 -8.40 -2.69 23.21
N THR A 105 -9.19 -1.65 23.13
CA THR A 105 -9.11 -0.67 22.05
C THR A 105 -7.95 0.30 22.27
N ARG A 106 -7.61 1.09 21.25
CA ARG A 106 -6.50 2.04 21.29
C ARG A 106 -6.62 3.06 22.44
N ASP A 107 -7.86 3.46 22.81
CA ASP A 107 -8.16 4.34 23.95
C ASP A 107 -8.22 3.59 25.29
N MET A 108 -7.63 2.38 25.36
CA MET A 108 -7.53 1.53 26.55
C MET A 108 -8.87 1.14 27.15
N ARG A 109 -9.93 1.11 26.36
CA ARG A 109 -11.23 0.61 26.80
C ARG A 109 -11.34 -0.88 26.58
N LEU A 110 -11.87 -1.55 27.59
CA LEU A 110 -12.13 -2.98 27.57
C LEU A 110 -13.44 -3.26 26.83
N HIS A 111 -13.38 -4.19 25.89
CA HIS A 111 -14.54 -4.68 25.14
C HIS A 111 -14.52 -6.21 25.08
N HIS A 112 -15.61 -6.80 24.60
CA HIS A 112 -15.76 -8.26 24.54
C HIS A 112 -15.77 -8.76 23.09
N LEU A 113 -15.03 -9.85 22.86
CA LEU A 113 -15.09 -10.66 21.65
C LEU A 113 -16.37 -11.49 21.65
N PRO A 114 -16.96 -11.83 20.50
CA PRO A 114 -18.10 -12.73 20.40
C PRO A 114 -17.72 -14.22 20.54
N PHE A 115 -16.49 -14.52 20.95
CA PHE A 115 -15.94 -15.86 21.17
C PHE A 115 -14.95 -15.85 22.34
N THR A 116 -14.66 -17.03 22.87
CA THR A 116 -13.62 -17.21 23.88
C THR A 116 -12.34 -17.71 23.23
N ILE A 117 -11.19 -17.15 23.62
CA ILE A 117 -9.87 -17.54 23.16
C ILE A 117 -8.96 -17.86 24.36
N SER A 118 -8.18 -18.93 24.27
CA SER A 118 -7.11 -19.27 25.22
C SER A 118 -5.81 -19.51 24.50
N LEU A 119 -4.71 -19.12 25.12
CA LEU A 119 -3.36 -19.45 24.64
C LEU A 119 -2.97 -20.83 25.19
N ASP A 120 -2.77 -21.78 24.31
CA ASP A 120 -2.30 -23.12 24.66
C ASP A 120 -0.77 -23.16 24.77
N ASP A 121 -0.08 -22.52 23.78
CA ASP A 121 1.37 -22.44 23.75
C ASP A 121 1.84 -21.24 22.92
N PHE A 122 3.02 -20.71 23.26
CA PHE A 122 3.75 -19.73 22.49
C PHE A 122 5.17 -20.20 22.22
N GLU A 123 5.63 -20.09 20.99
CA GLU A 123 6.93 -20.58 20.53
C GLU A 123 7.59 -19.55 19.60
N ILE A 124 8.88 -19.31 19.83
CA ILE A 124 9.75 -18.63 18.86
C ILE A 124 10.46 -19.71 18.06
N LYS A 125 10.20 -19.74 16.76
CA LYS A 125 10.92 -20.62 15.84
C LYS A 125 12.13 -19.90 15.30
N TYR A 126 13.27 -20.57 15.29
CA TYR A 126 14.53 -20.06 14.77
C TYR A 126 14.87 -20.70 13.42
N TYR A 127 15.79 -20.11 12.68
CA TYR A 127 16.39 -20.76 11.52
C TYR A 127 17.33 -21.88 11.99
N ASP A 128 17.46 -22.94 11.19
CA ASP A 128 18.15 -24.19 11.61
C ASP A 128 19.64 -23.99 11.96
N ASP A 129 20.26 -22.94 11.43
CA ASP A 129 21.70 -22.65 11.55
C ASP A 129 22.00 -21.31 12.26
N SER A 130 21.02 -20.70 12.92
CA SER A 130 21.12 -19.37 13.53
C SER A 130 20.20 -19.20 14.74
N ASP A 131 20.53 -18.25 15.59
CA ASP A 131 19.64 -17.74 16.66
C ASP A 131 18.68 -16.65 16.16
N ASP A 132 18.62 -16.42 14.83
CA ASP A 132 17.68 -15.46 14.25
C ASP A 132 16.27 -16.06 14.23
N PRO A 133 15.25 -15.32 14.72
CA PRO A 133 13.88 -15.82 14.70
C PRO A 133 13.35 -15.91 13.27
N SER A 134 12.75 -17.05 12.94
CA SER A 134 12.11 -17.30 11.64
C SER A 134 10.60 -17.16 11.70
N ASP A 135 9.98 -17.34 12.89
CA ASP A 135 8.53 -17.14 13.10
C ASP A 135 8.22 -16.96 14.59
N TYR A 136 7.08 -16.32 14.88
CA TYR A 136 6.49 -16.22 16.22
C TYR A 136 5.12 -16.90 16.15
N ILE A 137 4.95 -17.96 16.92
CA ILE A 137 3.81 -18.89 16.80
C ILE A 137 3.00 -18.90 18.07
N SER A 138 1.74 -18.48 17.99
CA SER A 138 0.74 -18.65 19.04
C SER A 138 -0.19 -19.80 18.68
N ARG A 139 -0.19 -20.87 19.48
CA ARG A 139 -1.19 -21.93 19.43
C ARG A 139 -2.31 -21.53 20.36
N VAL A 140 -3.49 -21.36 19.80
CA VAL A 140 -4.67 -20.89 20.55
C VAL A 140 -5.84 -21.83 20.33
N THR A 141 -6.72 -21.91 21.31
CA THR A 141 -8.03 -22.55 21.17
C THR A 141 -9.12 -21.48 21.16
N ILE A 142 -9.91 -21.43 20.09
CA ILE A 142 -11.04 -20.48 19.93
C ILE A 142 -12.35 -21.29 19.91
N ASP A 143 -13.21 -21.08 20.91
CA ASP A 143 -14.47 -21.83 21.08
C ASP A 143 -14.28 -23.36 21.05
N GLY A 144 -13.16 -23.85 21.58
CA GLY A 144 -12.80 -25.28 21.59
C GLY A 144 -12.12 -25.78 20.30
N GLU A 145 -11.92 -24.96 19.28
CA GLU A 145 -11.18 -25.32 18.06
C GLU A 145 -9.73 -24.84 18.16
N PRO A 146 -8.73 -25.74 18.01
CA PRO A 146 -7.32 -25.38 18.02
C PRO A 146 -6.94 -24.68 16.71
N ILE A 147 -6.29 -23.53 16.81
CA ILE A 147 -5.84 -22.70 15.68
C ILE A 147 -4.40 -22.24 15.94
N THR A 148 -3.59 -22.20 14.90
CA THR A 148 -2.24 -21.64 14.96
C THR A 148 -2.25 -20.27 14.30
N ILE A 149 -1.75 -19.26 15.01
CA ILE A 149 -1.54 -17.90 14.53
C ILE A 149 -0.05 -17.64 14.52
N SER A 150 0.48 -17.19 13.39
CA SER A 150 1.90 -16.83 13.29
C SER A 150 2.10 -15.65 12.35
N MET A 151 3.35 -15.22 12.15
CA MET A 151 3.65 -14.15 11.19
C MET A 151 3.17 -14.54 9.80
N ASN A 152 2.42 -13.64 9.16
CA ASN A 152 1.76 -13.86 7.85
C ASN A 152 0.69 -14.98 7.81
N HIS A 153 0.35 -15.60 8.95
CA HIS A 153 -0.71 -16.60 9.09
C HIS A 153 -1.70 -16.15 10.16
N ILE A 154 -2.85 -15.67 9.71
CA ILE A 154 -3.88 -15.08 10.54
C ILE A 154 -4.99 -16.07 10.87
N ALA A 155 -5.66 -15.86 12.01
CA ALA A 155 -6.95 -16.50 12.28
C ALA A 155 -8.10 -15.54 11.95
N SER A 156 -9.24 -16.12 11.56
CA SER A 156 -10.46 -15.35 11.34
C SER A 156 -11.63 -16.08 11.98
N ARG A 157 -12.36 -15.38 12.88
CA ARG A 157 -13.56 -15.91 13.56
C ARG A 157 -14.60 -14.80 13.70
N SER A 158 -15.84 -15.09 13.33
CA SER A 158 -16.96 -14.14 13.46
C SER A 158 -16.71 -12.76 12.84
N GLY A 159 -15.98 -12.69 11.71
CA GLY A 159 -15.62 -11.44 11.05
C GLY A 159 -14.48 -10.65 11.71
N ILE A 160 -13.89 -11.20 12.78
CA ILE A 160 -12.71 -10.65 13.45
C ILE A 160 -11.48 -11.42 12.97
N ARG A 161 -10.41 -10.71 12.64
CA ARG A 161 -9.11 -11.25 12.24
C ARG A 161 -8.11 -11.00 13.35
N LEU A 162 -7.31 -12.02 13.67
CA LEU A 162 -6.30 -12.00 14.71
C LEU A 162 -4.92 -12.22 14.07
N TYR A 163 -3.96 -11.41 14.50
CA TYR A 163 -2.59 -11.35 13.97
C TYR A 163 -1.60 -11.44 15.11
N GLN A 164 -0.48 -12.14 14.91
CA GLN A 164 0.63 -12.11 15.87
C GLN A 164 1.23 -10.69 15.88
N MET A 165 1.29 -10.07 17.07
CA MET A 165 1.79 -8.72 17.24
C MET A 165 3.04 -8.68 18.13
N ASP A 166 2.93 -9.23 19.35
CA ASP A 166 3.97 -9.17 20.37
C ASP A 166 3.85 -10.37 21.32
N PHE A 167 4.74 -10.47 22.29
CA PHE A 167 4.71 -11.54 23.30
C PHE A 167 5.33 -11.07 24.62
N ASP A 168 5.00 -11.76 25.71
CA ASP A 168 5.58 -11.47 27.01
C ASP A 168 7.02 -11.98 27.10
N PRO A 169 7.94 -11.27 27.79
CA PRO A 169 9.35 -11.69 27.91
C PRO A 169 9.54 -13.04 28.58
N ASP A 170 8.58 -13.50 29.36
CA ASP A 170 8.60 -14.81 30.03
C ASP A 170 8.10 -15.95 29.13
N LEU A 171 7.73 -15.67 27.89
CA LEU A 171 7.16 -16.59 26.89
C LEU A 171 5.87 -17.31 27.38
N GLN A 172 5.21 -16.76 28.41
CA GLN A 172 3.95 -17.27 28.93
C GLN A 172 2.74 -16.50 28.44
N GLY A 173 2.96 -15.47 27.64
CA GLY A 173 1.91 -14.65 27.05
C GLY A 173 2.19 -14.28 25.61
N SER A 174 1.11 -14.02 24.89
CA SER A 174 1.12 -13.52 23.52
C SER A 174 0.14 -12.36 23.40
N ILE A 175 0.50 -11.37 22.61
CA ILE A 175 -0.35 -10.22 22.30
C ILE A 175 -0.76 -10.32 20.82
N LEU A 176 -2.05 -10.48 20.59
CA LEU A 176 -2.60 -10.51 19.25
C LEU A 176 -3.21 -9.16 18.91
N ALA A 177 -2.89 -8.61 17.74
CA ALA A 177 -3.66 -7.54 17.14
C ALA A 177 -4.97 -8.10 16.60
N MET A 178 -6.07 -7.37 16.79
CA MET A 178 -7.37 -7.70 16.20
C MET A 178 -7.87 -6.60 15.29
N ASN A 179 -8.51 -7.01 14.20
CA ASN A 179 -9.18 -6.11 13.27
C ASN A 179 -10.51 -6.72 12.81
N SER A 180 -11.57 -5.94 12.95
CA SER A 180 -12.90 -6.23 12.38
C SER A 180 -13.26 -5.12 11.41
N ASP A 181 -13.22 -5.40 10.13
CA ASP A 181 -13.58 -4.48 9.05
C ASP A 181 -14.39 -5.24 7.98
N PRO A 182 -15.65 -5.58 8.25
CA PRO A 182 -16.46 -6.40 7.35
C PRO A 182 -16.89 -5.65 6.08
N TRP A 183 -16.85 -4.34 6.05
CA TRP A 183 -17.36 -3.51 4.95
C TRP A 183 -16.26 -2.84 4.16
N GLY A 184 -15.31 -2.21 4.82
CA GLY A 184 -14.27 -1.41 4.17
C GLY A 184 -13.31 -2.24 3.34
N ILE A 185 -12.78 -3.34 3.90
CA ILE A 185 -11.83 -4.22 3.21
C ILE A 185 -12.42 -4.82 1.92
N PRO A 186 -13.62 -5.45 1.90
CA PRO A 186 -14.18 -5.98 0.66
C PRO A 186 -14.38 -4.91 -0.42
N VAL A 187 -14.88 -3.74 -0.06
CA VAL A 187 -15.08 -2.63 -1.01
C VAL A 187 -13.75 -2.12 -1.54
N THR A 188 -12.75 -1.92 -0.67
CA THR A 188 -11.40 -1.51 -1.07
C THR A 188 -10.76 -2.53 -2.03
N TYR A 189 -10.90 -3.82 -1.74
CA TYR A 189 -10.36 -4.89 -2.59
C TYR A 189 -11.07 -4.99 -3.94
N CYS A 190 -12.38 -4.74 -4.01
CA CYS A 190 -13.07 -4.55 -5.29
C CYS A 190 -12.46 -3.38 -6.08
N GLY A 191 -12.15 -2.28 -5.39
CA GLY A 191 -11.44 -1.15 -5.98
C GLY A 191 -10.05 -1.51 -6.51
N TYR A 192 -9.26 -2.30 -5.78
CA TYR A 192 -7.94 -2.81 -6.24
C TYR A 192 -8.07 -3.70 -7.47
N ALA A 193 -9.04 -4.61 -7.47
CA ALA A 193 -9.29 -5.48 -8.64
C ALA A 193 -9.65 -4.65 -9.89
N LEU A 194 -10.54 -3.67 -9.75
CA LEU A 194 -10.88 -2.74 -10.82
C LEU A 194 -9.67 -1.93 -11.29
N LEU A 195 -8.84 -1.47 -10.36
CA LEU A 195 -7.62 -0.72 -10.67
C LEU A 195 -6.64 -1.57 -11.47
N PHE A 196 -6.38 -2.80 -11.05
CA PHE A 196 -5.47 -3.71 -11.75
C PHE A 196 -5.93 -3.99 -13.17
N VAL A 197 -7.22 -4.27 -13.35
CA VAL A 197 -7.81 -4.44 -14.68
C VAL A 197 -7.67 -3.15 -15.51
N ALA A 198 -7.96 -1.99 -14.93
CA ALA A 198 -7.90 -0.71 -15.65
C ALA A 198 -6.48 -0.34 -16.07
N LEU A 199 -5.49 -0.54 -15.21
CA LEU A 199 -4.08 -0.26 -15.52
C LEU A 199 -3.59 -1.15 -16.68
N LEU A 200 -3.90 -2.45 -16.64
CA LEU A 200 -3.61 -3.34 -17.75
C LEU A 200 -4.34 -2.92 -19.02
N TRP A 201 -5.64 -2.60 -18.91
CA TRP A 201 -6.44 -2.18 -20.06
C TRP A 201 -5.89 -0.92 -20.74
N ILE A 202 -5.42 0.06 -19.97
CA ILE A 202 -4.79 1.28 -20.51
C ILE A 202 -3.55 0.94 -21.36
N LEU A 203 -2.78 -0.07 -20.99
CA LEU A 203 -1.59 -0.48 -21.75
C LEU A 203 -1.94 -1.22 -23.04
N ILE A 204 -3.02 -2.02 -23.04
CA ILE A 204 -3.42 -2.82 -24.21
C ILE A 204 -4.45 -2.11 -25.10
N ASP A 205 -5.09 -1.01 -24.67
CA ASP A 205 -6.11 -0.28 -25.42
C ASP A 205 -5.53 0.22 -26.76
N PRO A 206 -6.02 -0.30 -27.93
CA PRO A 206 -5.47 0.05 -29.24
C PRO A 206 -5.61 1.54 -29.58
N LYS A 207 -6.60 2.20 -29.00
CA LYS A 207 -6.87 3.65 -29.16
C LYS A 207 -6.31 4.46 -27.99
N GLY A 208 -5.59 3.82 -27.07
CA GLY A 208 -5.01 4.42 -25.87
C GLY A 208 -3.87 5.40 -26.18
N GLN A 209 -3.58 6.30 -25.23
CA GLN A 209 -2.47 7.24 -25.38
C GLN A 209 -1.12 6.51 -25.42
N PHE A 210 -0.96 5.46 -24.61
CA PHE A 210 0.25 4.63 -24.62
C PHE A 210 0.52 4.04 -26.01
N ARG A 211 -0.48 3.40 -26.63
CA ARG A 211 -0.33 2.80 -27.97
C ARG A 211 -0.02 3.86 -29.03
N ASN A 212 -0.65 5.04 -28.96
CA ASN A 212 -0.36 6.13 -29.87
C ASN A 212 1.09 6.61 -29.75
N GLN A 213 1.55 6.89 -28.53
CA GLN A 213 2.95 7.30 -28.29
C GLN A 213 3.94 6.20 -28.63
N LEU A 214 3.60 4.93 -28.35
CA LEU A 214 4.44 3.80 -28.73
C LEU A 214 4.56 3.64 -30.24
N SER A 215 3.50 3.94 -31.01
CA SER A 215 3.53 3.88 -32.47
C SER A 215 4.46 4.95 -33.09
N GLU A 216 4.67 6.07 -32.42
CA GLU A 216 5.62 7.11 -32.83
C GLU A 216 7.09 6.67 -32.62
N LEU A 217 7.31 5.69 -31.74
CA LEU A 217 8.63 5.18 -31.41
C LEU A 217 9.06 3.98 -32.30
N ARG A 218 8.52 3.85 -33.52
CA ARG A 218 8.78 2.72 -34.43
C ARG A 218 10.27 2.56 -34.71
N GLY A 219 10.83 1.42 -34.26
CA GLY A 219 12.20 1.02 -34.57
C GLY A 219 12.67 -0.16 -33.74
N ARG A 220 13.64 -0.91 -34.29
CA ARG A 220 14.27 -2.07 -33.65
C ARG A 220 14.84 -1.74 -32.25
N ARG A 221 15.23 -0.49 -32.00
CA ARG A 221 15.80 -0.02 -30.72
C ARG A 221 14.76 -0.11 -29.58
N TYR A 222 13.48 0.18 -29.83
CA TYR A 222 12.43 0.13 -28.79
C TYR A 222 11.99 -1.28 -28.49
N GLN A 223 12.01 -2.17 -29.49
CA GLN A 223 11.80 -3.59 -29.25
C GLN A 223 12.89 -4.16 -28.33
N LEU A 224 14.16 -3.80 -28.61
CA LEU A 224 15.30 -4.17 -27.76
C LEU A 224 15.16 -3.60 -26.34
N LEU A 225 14.72 -2.34 -26.18
CA LEU A 225 14.47 -1.74 -24.89
C LEU A 225 13.39 -2.51 -24.12
N SER A 226 12.27 -2.86 -24.77
CA SER A 226 11.20 -3.61 -24.13
C SER A 226 11.64 -5.00 -23.66
N VAL A 227 12.43 -5.69 -24.49
CA VAL A 227 13.02 -6.98 -24.10
C VAL A 227 13.98 -6.82 -22.94
N LEU A 228 14.87 -5.80 -22.96
CA LEU A 228 15.77 -5.50 -21.86
C LEU A 228 15.03 -5.24 -20.55
N LEU A 229 13.94 -4.44 -20.59
CA LEU A 229 13.15 -4.13 -19.40
C LEU A 229 12.46 -5.38 -18.82
N LEU A 230 12.01 -6.31 -19.67
CA LEU A 230 11.50 -7.60 -19.23
C LEU A 230 12.55 -8.45 -18.53
N PHE A 231 13.78 -8.50 -19.09
CA PHE A 231 14.90 -9.19 -18.45
C PHE A 231 15.28 -8.55 -17.11
N VAL A 232 15.31 -7.22 -17.03
CA VAL A 232 15.57 -6.50 -15.78
C VAL A 232 14.50 -6.83 -14.75
N TYR A 233 13.23 -6.87 -15.14
CA TYR A 233 12.16 -7.22 -14.18
C TYR A 233 12.26 -8.67 -13.70
N ALA A 234 12.54 -9.61 -14.61
CA ALA A 234 12.76 -11.01 -14.24
C ALA A 234 13.98 -11.17 -13.31
N PHE A 235 15.07 -10.42 -13.56
CA PHE A 235 16.23 -10.38 -12.68
C PHE A 235 15.91 -9.81 -11.30
N LEU A 236 15.15 -8.72 -11.23
CA LEU A 236 14.71 -8.12 -9.96
C LEU A 236 13.85 -9.11 -9.16
N LEU A 237 12.87 -9.77 -9.81
CA LEU A 237 12.08 -10.81 -9.17
C LEU A 237 12.94 -11.91 -8.60
N TYR A 238 13.87 -12.45 -9.40
CA TYR A 238 14.77 -13.52 -8.97
C TYR A 238 15.66 -13.07 -7.79
N HIS A 239 16.23 -11.87 -7.88
CA HIS A 239 17.10 -11.31 -6.85
C HIS A 239 16.36 -11.12 -5.51
N PHE A 240 15.16 -10.52 -5.55
CA PHE A 240 14.39 -10.28 -4.33
C PHE A 240 13.73 -11.55 -3.78
N LEU A 241 13.35 -12.51 -4.62
CA LEU A 241 12.95 -13.84 -4.15
C LEU A 241 14.08 -14.51 -3.37
N GLY A 242 15.31 -14.44 -3.87
CA GLY A 242 16.49 -14.94 -3.15
C GLY A 242 16.76 -14.20 -1.85
N LYS A 243 16.66 -12.85 -1.85
CA LYS A 243 16.90 -12.02 -0.65
C LYS A 243 15.94 -12.32 0.49
N TYR A 244 14.67 -12.54 0.17
CA TYR A 244 13.61 -12.82 1.14
C TYR A 244 13.28 -14.33 1.25
N SER A 245 14.20 -15.19 0.85
CA SER A 245 14.09 -16.64 1.09
C SER A 245 14.61 -17.01 2.47
N SER A 246 14.15 -18.15 2.98
CA SER A 246 14.58 -18.69 4.27
C SER A 246 16.10 -18.83 4.38
N ALA A 247 16.80 -19.03 3.26
CA ALA A 247 18.26 -19.16 3.24
C ALA A 247 19.02 -17.86 3.60
N ASN A 248 18.36 -16.70 3.62
CA ASN A 248 18.96 -15.41 3.98
C ASN A 248 18.46 -14.87 5.32
N HIS A 249 17.79 -15.68 6.13
CA HIS A 249 17.27 -15.33 7.45
C HIS A 249 16.51 -13.99 7.49
N PRO A 250 15.50 -13.77 6.65
CA PRO A 250 14.73 -12.54 6.74
C PRO A 250 13.98 -12.46 8.07
N LEU A 251 13.73 -11.25 8.57
CA LEU A 251 12.84 -11.07 9.72
C LEU A 251 11.50 -11.79 9.47
N PRO A 252 10.87 -12.36 10.50
CA PRO A 252 9.66 -13.18 10.35
C PRO A 252 8.55 -12.52 9.51
N VAL A 253 8.30 -11.23 9.72
CA VAL A 253 7.31 -10.45 8.97
C VAL A 253 7.66 -10.34 7.48
N LEU A 254 8.96 -10.35 7.13
CA LEU A 254 9.44 -10.25 5.75
C LEU A 254 9.43 -11.61 5.01
N ASN A 255 9.20 -12.69 5.71
CA ASN A 255 9.13 -14.04 5.14
C ASN A 255 7.76 -14.26 4.47
N SER A 256 7.54 -13.57 3.36
CA SER A 256 6.29 -13.60 2.58
C SER A 256 6.59 -13.56 1.10
N TRP A 257 5.92 -14.38 0.29
CA TRP A 257 6.05 -14.38 -1.17
C TRP A 257 5.54 -13.10 -1.84
N LEU A 258 4.63 -12.38 -1.18
CA LEU A 258 4.11 -11.10 -1.69
C LEU A 258 5.15 -9.98 -1.65
N LEU A 259 6.05 -10.01 -0.65
CA LEU A 259 7.04 -8.96 -0.46
C LEU A 259 8.04 -8.85 -1.62
N PRO A 260 8.68 -9.93 -2.12
CA PRO A 260 9.51 -9.88 -3.31
C PRO A 260 8.79 -9.35 -4.55
N VAL A 261 7.53 -9.73 -4.74
CA VAL A 261 6.70 -9.24 -5.85
C VAL A 261 6.44 -7.74 -5.71
N HIS A 262 6.07 -7.28 -4.52
CA HIS A 262 5.89 -5.86 -4.22
C HIS A 262 7.16 -5.07 -4.50
N VAL A 263 8.28 -5.45 -3.90
CA VAL A 263 9.55 -4.71 -3.98
C VAL A 263 10.07 -4.66 -5.41
N SER A 264 10.10 -5.80 -6.12
CA SER A 264 10.56 -5.83 -7.52
C SER A 264 9.67 -5.00 -8.45
N THR A 265 8.37 -4.98 -8.20
CA THR A 265 7.41 -4.18 -8.97
C THR A 265 7.61 -2.67 -8.73
N ILE A 266 7.86 -2.25 -7.49
CA ILE A 266 8.18 -0.85 -7.15
C ILE A 266 9.50 -0.42 -7.76
N ILE A 267 10.57 -1.23 -7.66
CA ILE A 267 11.88 -0.90 -8.26
C ILE A 267 11.76 -0.80 -9.78
N MET A 268 11.01 -1.71 -10.41
CA MET A 268 10.74 -1.62 -11.84
C MET A 268 9.97 -0.34 -12.22
N ALA A 269 8.99 0.07 -11.40
CA ALA A 269 8.27 1.34 -11.60
C ALA A 269 9.24 2.53 -11.57
N TYR A 270 10.15 2.60 -10.59
CA TYR A 270 11.13 3.67 -10.47
C TYR A 270 12.09 3.72 -11.66
N LEU A 271 12.55 2.56 -12.14
CA LEU A 271 13.35 2.48 -13.35
C LEU A 271 12.59 3.00 -14.57
N LEU A 272 11.33 2.60 -14.73
CA LEU A 272 10.49 3.06 -15.84
C LEU A 272 10.20 4.56 -15.75
N LEU A 273 10.01 5.13 -14.54
CA LEU A 273 9.85 6.56 -14.33
C LEU A 273 11.13 7.34 -14.70
N PHE A 274 12.29 6.80 -14.40
CA PHE A 274 13.56 7.36 -14.84
C PHE A 274 13.67 7.35 -16.39
N VAL A 275 13.37 6.22 -17.03
CA VAL A 275 13.37 6.11 -18.50
C VAL A 275 12.32 7.05 -19.11
N ALA A 276 11.19 7.29 -18.44
CA ALA A 276 10.13 8.16 -18.91
C ALA A 276 10.57 9.65 -19.03
N ILE A 277 11.63 10.07 -18.35
CA ILE A 277 12.23 11.40 -18.53
C ILE A 277 12.66 11.60 -20.01
N PHE A 278 13.14 10.54 -20.63
CA PHE A 278 13.67 10.55 -22.01
C PHE A 278 12.65 10.01 -23.01
N VAL A 279 11.82 9.05 -22.61
CA VAL A 279 10.87 8.34 -23.47
C VAL A 279 9.48 8.46 -22.88
N ARG A 280 8.74 9.49 -23.29
CA ARG A 280 7.42 9.86 -22.76
C ARG A 280 6.42 8.68 -22.66
N ALA A 281 6.45 7.77 -23.63
CA ALA A 281 5.58 6.59 -23.65
C ALA A 281 5.75 5.71 -22.40
N MET A 282 6.93 5.67 -21.80
CA MET A 282 7.23 4.86 -20.62
C MET A 282 6.50 5.33 -19.35
N LEU A 283 5.92 6.53 -19.34
CA LEU A 283 5.10 7.01 -18.23
C LEU A 283 3.91 6.09 -17.92
N TYR A 284 3.26 5.52 -18.93
CA TYR A 284 2.08 4.69 -18.73
C TYR A 284 2.41 3.33 -18.09
N PRO A 285 3.37 2.54 -18.62
CA PRO A 285 3.78 1.33 -17.92
C PRO A 285 4.40 1.63 -16.54
N ALA A 286 5.12 2.75 -16.38
CA ALA A 286 5.65 3.14 -15.08
C ALA A 286 4.54 3.36 -14.04
N LEU A 287 3.49 4.10 -14.39
CA LEU A 287 2.32 4.30 -13.53
C LEU A 287 1.57 2.99 -13.25
N ALA A 288 1.50 2.09 -14.23
CA ALA A 288 0.89 0.78 -14.03
C ALA A 288 1.69 -0.05 -13.02
N PHE A 289 3.01 -0.16 -13.19
CA PHE A 289 3.88 -0.85 -12.23
C PHE A 289 3.85 -0.19 -10.85
N LEU A 290 3.84 1.14 -10.77
CA LEU A 290 3.77 1.85 -9.49
C LEU A 290 2.43 1.58 -8.78
N GLY A 291 1.31 1.64 -9.51
CA GLY A 291 -0.01 1.29 -8.98
C GLY A 291 -0.08 -0.17 -8.52
N TYR A 292 0.40 -1.12 -9.33
CA TYR A 292 0.48 -2.53 -8.91
C TYR A 292 1.33 -2.69 -7.66
N GLY A 293 2.52 -2.09 -7.64
CA GLY A 293 3.43 -2.17 -6.50
C GLY A 293 2.80 -1.66 -5.21
N ILE A 294 2.24 -0.44 -5.22
CA ILE A 294 1.60 0.17 -4.05
C ILE A 294 0.49 -0.75 -3.49
N PHE A 295 -0.42 -1.22 -4.35
CA PHE A 295 -1.58 -1.97 -3.87
C PHE A 295 -1.30 -3.45 -3.59
N ILE A 296 -0.27 -4.06 -4.22
CA ILE A 296 0.25 -5.37 -3.77
C ILE A 296 0.87 -5.22 -2.38
N GLY A 297 1.60 -4.13 -2.12
CA GLY A 297 2.10 -3.81 -0.77
C GLY A 297 0.98 -3.65 0.26
N ALA A 298 -0.10 -2.97 -0.11
CA ALA A 298 -1.28 -2.82 0.75
C ALA A 298 -1.95 -4.18 1.05
N ILE A 299 -2.03 -5.09 0.07
CA ILE A 299 -2.53 -6.46 0.28
C ILE A 299 -1.62 -7.22 1.23
N TRP A 300 -0.29 -7.14 1.02
CA TRP A 300 0.68 -7.76 1.91
C TRP A 300 0.56 -7.23 3.34
N ALA A 301 0.51 -5.91 3.54
CA ALA A 301 0.32 -5.28 4.83
C ALA A 301 -0.95 -5.79 5.55
N ASN A 302 -2.07 -5.89 4.83
CA ASN A 302 -3.31 -6.40 5.38
C ASN A 302 -3.26 -7.89 5.78
N VAL A 303 -2.48 -8.71 5.08
CA VAL A 303 -2.27 -10.13 5.43
C VAL A 303 -1.29 -10.26 6.61
N SER A 304 -0.30 -9.40 6.70
CA SER A 304 0.77 -9.49 7.70
C SER A 304 0.39 -8.91 9.05
N TRP A 305 -0.26 -7.73 9.09
CA TRP A 305 -0.61 -7.04 10.34
C TRP A 305 -2.02 -6.42 10.36
N GLY A 306 -2.89 -6.78 9.44
CA GLY A 306 -4.33 -6.47 9.52
C GLY A 306 -4.76 -5.13 8.96
N ASN A 307 -3.86 -4.27 8.58
CA ASN A 307 -4.15 -2.96 8.02
C ASN A 307 -3.62 -2.87 6.59
N TYR A 308 -4.50 -2.68 5.62
CA TYR A 308 -4.08 -2.50 4.23
C TYR A 308 -3.50 -1.11 3.96
N TRP A 309 -3.70 -0.14 4.85
CA TRP A 309 -3.17 1.22 4.75
C TRP A 309 -3.09 1.87 6.13
N SER A 310 -1.93 2.26 6.54
CA SER A 310 -1.67 2.83 7.87
C SER A 310 -1.24 4.30 7.83
N TRP A 311 -1.10 4.89 6.64
CA TRP A 311 -0.51 6.20 6.42
C TRP A 311 0.96 6.30 6.84
N ASP A 312 1.65 5.17 6.92
CA ASP A 312 3.09 5.15 7.12
C ASP A 312 3.79 6.11 6.14
N PRO A 313 4.87 6.80 6.54
CA PRO A 313 5.57 7.74 5.66
C PRO A 313 5.94 7.16 4.29
N LYS A 314 6.30 5.87 4.20
CA LYS A 314 6.65 5.22 2.94
C LYS A 314 5.44 4.99 2.03
N GLU A 315 4.31 4.56 2.60
CA GLU A 315 3.03 4.45 1.88
C GLU A 315 2.58 5.82 1.38
N THR A 316 2.64 6.82 2.25
CA THR A 316 2.24 8.21 1.95
C THR A 316 3.08 8.80 0.82
N TRP A 317 4.41 8.65 0.85
CA TRP A 317 5.28 9.14 -0.21
C TRP A 317 5.16 8.34 -1.51
N ALA A 318 4.85 7.04 -1.44
CA ALA A 318 4.52 6.25 -2.63
C ALA A 318 3.24 6.77 -3.31
N LEU A 319 2.20 7.11 -2.53
CA LEU A 319 0.97 7.73 -3.04
C LEU A 319 1.25 9.12 -3.61
N ILE A 320 2.01 9.98 -2.92
CA ILE A 320 2.44 11.30 -3.44
C ILE A 320 3.16 11.13 -4.77
N THR A 321 4.09 10.17 -4.87
CA THR A 321 4.80 9.87 -6.11
C THR A 321 3.83 9.49 -7.23
N PHE A 322 2.90 8.59 -6.97
CA PHE A 322 1.86 8.20 -7.92
C PHE A 322 1.03 9.42 -8.36
N MET A 323 0.58 10.24 -7.42
CA MET A 323 -0.19 11.45 -7.69
C MET A 323 0.60 12.43 -8.56
N VAL A 324 1.83 12.74 -8.22
CA VAL A 324 2.69 13.66 -8.99
C VAL A 324 2.89 13.17 -10.42
N TYR A 325 3.24 11.91 -10.61
CA TYR A 325 3.47 11.36 -11.95
C TYR A 325 2.18 11.11 -12.76
N ALA A 326 1.01 11.05 -12.12
CA ALA A 326 -0.28 10.96 -12.82
C ALA A 326 -0.66 12.27 -13.54
N VAL A 327 -0.15 13.43 -13.11
CA VAL A 327 -0.48 14.74 -13.71
C VAL A 327 -0.20 14.78 -15.21
N PRO A 328 1.02 14.48 -15.70
CA PRO A 328 1.32 14.56 -17.13
C PRO A 328 0.65 13.48 -17.99
N ALA A 329 0.03 12.46 -17.38
CA ALA A 329 -0.79 11.49 -18.10
C ALA A 329 -2.15 12.04 -18.55
N HIS A 330 -2.59 13.17 -17.97
CA HIS A 330 -3.84 13.81 -18.36
C HIS A 330 -3.67 14.71 -19.59
N LYS A 331 -4.47 14.48 -20.63
CA LYS A 331 -4.45 15.30 -21.87
C LYS A 331 -4.62 16.79 -21.66
N SER A 332 -5.27 17.19 -20.58
CA SER A 332 -5.51 18.60 -20.24
C SER A 332 -4.25 19.34 -19.79
N PHE A 333 -3.16 18.64 -19.51
CA PHE A 333 -1.84 19.19 -19.20
C PHE A 333 -0.90 18.99 -20.40
N HIS A 334 -1.07 19.82 -21.43
CA HIS A 334 -0.18 19.81 -22.59
C HIS A 334 1.18 20.39 -22.19
N LEU A 335 2.15 19.52 -21.96
CA LEU A 335 3.54 19.93 -21.75
C LEU A 335 4.33 19.75 -23.04
N SER A 336 5.09 20.77 -23.43
CA SER A 336 6.13 20.62 -24.47
C SER A 336 7.13 19.56 -24.03
N ASP A 337 7.92 18.99 -24.94
CA ASP A 337 8.91 17.96 -24.59
C ASP A 337 9.96 18.47 -23.59
N ARG A 338 10.35 19.74 -23.69
CA ARG A 338 11.26 20.35 -22.72
C ARG A 338 10.60 20.47 -21.34
N SER A 339 9.38 20.98 -21.29
CA SER A 339 8.63 21.14 -20.03
C SER A 339 8.30 19.78 -19.42
N PHE A 340 7.99 18.76 -20.23
CA PHE A 340 7.74 17.40 -19.77
C PHE A 340 9.00 16.81 -19.12
N ARG A 341 10.16 16.90 -19.79
CA ARG A 341 11.43 16.40 -19.24
C ARG A 341 11.79 17.09 -17.93
N LEU A 342 11.66 18.42 -17.88
CA LEU A 342 11.90 19.16 -16.63
C LEU A 342 10.95 18.74 -15.52
N TYR A 343 9.65 18.62 -15.82
CA TYR A 343 8.67 18.13 -14.85
C TYR A 343 9.02 16.74 -14.31
N MET A 344 9.32 15.79 -15.20
CA MET A 344 9.68 14.43 -14.83
C MET A 344 10.96 14.36 -14.01
N ALA A 345 11.95 15.17 -14.33
CA ALA A 345 13.19 15.28 -13.56
C ALA A 345 12.95 15.84 -12.16
N LEU A 346 12.11 16.86 -12.01
CA LEU A 346 11.71 17.40 -10.71
C LEU A 346 10.84 16.39 -9.92
N ALA A 347 9.91 15.72 -10.60
CA ALA A 347 9.10 14.66 -9.99
C ALA A 347 9.95 13.50 -9.46
N PHE A 348 11.14 13.26 -10.03
CA PHE A 348 12.06 12.22 -9.54
C PHE A 348 12.53 12.46 -8.10
N LEU A 349 12.46 13.69 -7.60
CA LEU A 349 12.72 14.00 -6.19
C LEU A 349 11.75 13.30 -5.25
N THR A 350 10.51 13.02 -5.68
CA THR A 350 9.56 12.26 -4.85
C THR A 350 9.98 10.79 -4.70
N ILE A 351 10.61 10.21 -5.72
CA ILE A 351 11.18 8.85 -5.65
C ILE A 351 12.36 8.84 -4.67
N LEU A 352 13.27 9.82 -4.79
CA LEU A 352 14.39 9.96 -3.85
C LEU A 352 13.90 10.14 -2.42
N MET A 353 12.84 10.91 -2.23
CA MET A 353 12.22 11.07 -0.91
C MET A 353 11.59 9.76 -0.42
N THR A 354 10.84 9.04 -1.25
CA THR A 354 10.23 7.75 -0.89
C THR A 354 11.27 6.71 -0.50
N TYR A 355 12.40 6.65 -1.21
CA TYR A 355 13.42 5.60 -1.01
C TYR A 355 14.45 5.99 0.05
N PHE A 356 15.05 7.18 -0.07
CA PHE A 356 16.10 7.65 0.83
C PHE A 356 15.56 8.52 1.95
N GLY A 357 14.71 9.49 1.63
CA GLY A 357 14.20 10.45 2.61
C GLY A 357 13.43 9.78 3.75
N VAL A 358 12.54 8.84 3.42
CA VAL A 358 11.80 8.11 4.45
C VAL A 358 12.73 7.24 5.30
N ASN A 359 13.65 6.49 4.68
CA ASN A 359 14.51 5.58 5.43
C ASN A 359 15.50 6.29 6.36
N TYR A 360 16.03 7.45 5.95
CA TYR A 360 17.12 8.12 6.67
C TYR A 360 16.71 9.40 7.40
N LEU A 361 15.58 10.02 7.04
CA LEU A 361 15.16 11.31 7.61
C LEU A 361 13.85 11.22 8.40
N LEU A 362 12.87 10.41 7.96
CA LEU A 362 11.54 10.39 8.57
C LEU A 362 11.30 9.16 9.45
N GLY A 363 11.98 8.05 9.22
CA GLY A 363 11.67 6.79 9.89
C GLY A 363 10.30 6.22 9.45
N GLY A 364 9.79 5.26 10.23
CA GLY A 364 8.50 4.61 9.99
C GLY A 364 8.57 3.09 10.11
N MET A 365 7.44 2.41 10.08
CA MET A 365 7.36 0.95 10.23
C MET A 365 8.07 0.18 9.11
N HIS A 366 8.28 0.80 7.95
CA HIS A 366 8.98 0.24 6.81
C HIS A 366 10.47 0.63 6.72
N SER A 367 11.04 1.28 7.73
CA SER A 367 12.47 1.58 7.79
C SER A 367 13.23 0.35 8.30
N TYR A 368 13.61 -0.53 7.38
CA TYR A 368 14.45 -1.72 7.66
C TYR A 368 15.95 -1.42 7.37
N ALA A 369 16.40 -0.21 7.64
CA ALA A 369 17.81 0.19 7.44
C ALA A 369 18.60 0.03 8.74
#